data_007be859e8dd3207cfee85f1a8270768
#
_entry.id   007be859e8dd3207cfee85f1a8270768
#
_cell.length_a   1.000
_cell.length_b   1.000
_cell.length_c   1.000
_cell.angle_alpha   90.00
_cell.angle_beta   90.00
_cell.angle_gamma   90.00
#
_symmetry.space_group_name_H-M   'P 1'
#
loop_
_entity.id
_entity.type
_entity.pdbx_description
1 polymer ?
#
loop_
_entity_poly.entity_id
_entity_poly.type
_entity_poly.pdbx_seq_one_letter_code
_entity_poly.pdbx_strand_id
1 'polypeptide(L)'
;MSEVVVQSHVGEVKAELRNRIPTILEALGIEAEGNAVTEITELGAVDTGRLRGSITHAVDDDSAIVGTNVEYGVYVEMGTYKMASRPFLRNAIENYTDDYKRIVEAGLQ
;
A
#
# COMPACT_ATOMS: atom_id res chain seq x y z
N MET A 1 4.23 8.14 12.74
CA MET A 1 4.26 7.76 11.33
C MET A 1 3.43 6.52 11.12
N SER A 2 2.45 6.57 10.24
CA SER A 2 1.65 5.38 10.02
C SER A 2 2.10 4.71 8.72
N GLU A 3 2.58 3.48 8.87
CA GLU A 3 3.04 2.67 7.76
C GLU A 3 2.38 1.30 7.82
N VAL A 4 1.96 0.83 6.67
CA VAL A 4 1.57 -0.56 6.49
C VAL A 4 2.55 -1.15 5.48
N VAL A 5 3.27 -2.17 5.90
CA VAL A 5 4.28 -2.82 5.07
C VAL A 5 3.61 -3.93 4.26
N VAL A 6 3.72 -3.81 2.94
CA VAL A 6 3.36 -4.90 2.03
C VAL A 6 4.63 -5.67 1.75
N GLN A 7 4.79 -6.81 2.42
CA GLN A 7 5.91 -7.68 2.14
C GLN A 7 5.49 -8.79 1.20
N SER A 8 6.16 -8.85 0.05
CA SER A 8 6.03 -9.98 -0.85
C SER A 8 7.22 -10.89 -0.61
N HIS A 9 6.98 -12.06 -0.01
CA HIS A 9 8.00 -13.10 0.09
C HIS A 9 8.08 -13.77 -1.27
N VAL A 10 9.03 -13.32 -2.08
CA VAL A 10 9.19 -13.85 -3.43
C VAL A 10 9.86 -15.23 -3.40
N GLY A 11 10.28 -15.70 -2.22
CA GLY A 11 10.86 -17.02 -2.04
C GLY A 11 12.19 -17.16 -2.76
N GLU A 12 12.56 -18.42 -3.03
CA GLU A 12 13.77 -18.71 -3.81
C GLU A 12 13.44 -18.58 -5.29
N VAL A 13 13.78 -17.43 -5.86
CA VAL A 13 13.55 -17.15 -7.28
C VAL A 13 14.83 -17.42 -8.03
N LYS A 14 14.71 -18.05 -9.21
CA LYS A 14 15.86 -18.26 -10.09
C LYS A 14 16.56 -16.95 -10.42
N ALA A 15 17.89 -16.98 -10.55
CA ALA A 15 18.69 -15.78 -10.76
C ALA A 15 18.17 -14.92 -11.93
N GLU A 16 17.72 -15.54 -12.99
CA GLU A 16 17.18 -14.84 -14.16
C GLU A 16 15.92 -14.04 -13.88
N LEU A 17 15.16 -14.40 -12.82
CA LEU A 17 13.95 -13.69 -12.42
C LEU A 17 14.24 -12.57 -11.43
N ARG A 18 15.39 -12.60 -10.77
CA ARG A 18 15.74 -11.60 -9.75
C ARG A 18 15.78 -10.19 -10.32
N ASN A 19 16.16 -10.05 -11.58
CA ASN A 19 16.22 -8.74 -12.23
C ASN A 19 14.83 -8.12 -12.40
N ARG A 20 13.78 -8.91 -12.30
CA ARG A 20 12.40 -8.45 -12.43
C ARG A 20 11.79 -8.00 -11.11
N ILE A 21 12.40 -8.39 -9.98
CA ILE A 21 11.84 -8.09 -8.65
C ILE A 21 11.70 -6.59 -8.41
N PRO A 22 12.71 -5.75 -8.67
CA PRO A 22 12.55 -4.31 -8.44
C PRO A 22 11.39 -3.70 -9.22
N THR A 23 11.20 -4.12 -10.47
CA THR A 23 10.09 -3.63 -11.29
C THR A 23 8.75 -4.07 -10.73
N ILE A 24 8.66 -5.33 -10.27
CA ILE A 24 7.43 -5.87 -9.66
C ILE A 24 7.10 -5.11 -8.37
N LEU A 25 8.10 -4.90 -7.51
CA LEU A 25 7.89 -4.19 -6.25
C LEU A 25 7.45 -2.76 -6.47
N GLU A 26 8.05 -2.07 -7.46
CA GLU A 26 7.63 -0.71 -7.80
C GLU A 26 6.19 -0.69 -8.30
N ALA A 27 5.81 -1.64 -9.15
CA ALA A 27 4.44 -1.75 -9.64
C ALA A 27 3.45 -2.02 -8.50
N LEU A 28 3.83 -2.88 -7.54
CA LEU A 28 3.02 -3.15 -6.35
C LEU A 28 2.86 -1.89 -5.51
N GLY A 29 3.94 -1.13 -5.31
CA GLY A 29 3.92 0.11 -4.55
C GLY A 29 3.00 1.15 -5.18
N ILE A 30 3.09 1.34 -6.48
CA ILE A 30 2.24 2.28 -7.21
C ILE A 30 0.77 1.87 -7.09
N GLU A 31 0.47 0.59 -7.25
CA GLU A 31 -0.89 0.09 -7.14
C GLU A 31 -1.43 0.27 -5.71
N ALA A 32 -0.62 -0.05 -4.70
CA ALA A 32 -1.03 0.10 -3.31
C ALA A 32 -1.28 1.57 -2.95
N GLU A 33 -0.44 2.48 -3.45
CA GLU A 33 -0.63 3.91 -3.27
C GLU A 33 -1.96 4.36 -3.87
N GLY A 34 -2.26 3.95 -5.10
CA GLY A 34 -3.52 4.27 -5.76
C GLY A 34 -4.73 3.70 -5.03
N ASN A 35 -4.61 2.48 -4.55
CA ASN A 35 -5.68 1.82 -3.79
C ASN A 35 -5.94 2.54 -2.47
N ALA A 36 -4.88 2.99 -1.79
CA ALA A 36 -5.02 3.76 -0.56
C ALA A 36 -5.72 5.09 -0.82
N VAL A 37 -5.39 5.76 -1.92
CA VAL A 37 -6.05 7.00 -2.33
C VAL A 37 -7.55 6.75 -2.58
N THR A 38 -7.88 5.65 -3.24
CA THR A 38 -9.28 5.27 -3.48
C THR A 38 -10.03 5.06 -2.18
N GLU A 39 -9.42 4.32 -1.23
CA GLU A 39 -10.02 4.06 0.07
C GLU A 39 -10.25 5.35 0.85
N ILE A 40 -9.28 6.27 0.84
CA ILE A 40 -9.42 7.57 1.49
C ILE A 40 -10.56 8.38 0.87
N THR A 41 -10.66 8.38 -0.45
CA THR A 41 -11.70 9.11 -1.17
C THR A 41 -13.08 8.63 -0.75
N GLU A 42 -13.25 7.34 -0.52
CA GLU A 42 -14.52 6.75 -0.11
C GLU A 42 -14.89 7.05 1.34
N LEU A 43 -13.92 7.43 2.18
CA LEU A 43 -14.19 7.77 3.57
C LEU A 43 -15.03 9.03 3.73
N GLY A 44 -14.86 10.01 2.84
CA GLY A 44 -15.55 11.29 2.93
C GLY A 44 -15.22 12.08 4.19
N ALA A 45 -14.06 11.82 4.80
CA ALA A 45 -13.66 12.46 6.05
C ALA A 45 -13.19 13.90 5.81
N VAL A 46 -13.22 14.70 6.88
CA VAL A 46 -12.68 16.05 6.86
C VAL A 46 -11.19 15.98 6.53
N ASP A 47 -10.70 16.91 5.72
CA ASP A 47 -9.29 16.99 5.31
C ASP A 47 -8.80 15.79 4.48
N THR A 48 -9.72 15.11 3.82
CA THR A 48 -9.40 13.96 2.97
C THR A 48 -8.35 14.32 1.92
N GLY A 49 -8.40 15.53 1.36
CA GLY A 49 -7.46 15.97 0.34
C GLY A 49 -6.03 16.00 0.83
N ARG A 50 -5.79 16.45 2.07
CA ARG A 50 -4.46 16.46 2.66
C ARG A 50 -3.94 15.04 2.90
N LEU A 51 -4.77 14.19 3.49
CA LEU A 51 -4.40 12.80 3.73
C LEU A 51 -4.15 12.07 2.41
N ARG A 52 -5.04 12.24 1.46
CA ARG A 52 -4.92 11.62 0.13
C ARG A 52 -3.63 12.04 -0.57
N GLY A 53 -3.30 13.33 -0.51
CA GLY A 53 -2.09 13.86 -1.14
C GLY A 53 -0.80 13.46 -0.45
N SER A 54 -0.89 12.90 0.77
CA SER A 54 0.28 12.50 1.55
C SER A 54 0.68 11.04 1.33
N ILE A 55 -0.14 10.26 0.65
CA ILE A 55 0.14 8.83 0.46
C ILE A 55 1.34 8.67 -0.46
N THR A 56 2.32 7.91 0.00
CA THR A 56 3.52 7.61 -0.76
C THR A 56 3.84 6.13 -0.66
N HIS A 57 4.73 5.68 -1.52
CA HIS A 57 5.26 4.33 -1.43
C HIS A 57 6.78 4.37 -1.50
N ALA A 58 7.40 3.33 -1.00
CA ALA A 58 8.84 3.13 -1.07
C ALA A 58 9.12 1.66 -1.33
N VAL A 59 10.24 1.39 -1.97
CA VAL A 59 10.63 0.02 -2.32
C VAL A 59 12.04 -0.22 -1.83
N ASP A 60 12.28 -1.39 -1.23
CA ASP A 60 13.63 -1.87 -0.95
C ASP A 60 13.87 -3.20 -1.69
N ASP A 61 14.81 -4.02 -1.23
CA ASP A 61 15.23 -5.20 -1.98
C ASP A 61 14.15 -6.28 -2.09
N ASP A 62 13.25 -6.37 -1.10
CA ASP A 62 12.29 -7.47 -1.02
C ASP A 62 10.89 -7.02 -0.60
N SER A 63 10.65 -5.72 -0.49
CA SER A 63 9.34 -5.25 -0.04
C SER A 63 8.96 -3.93 -0.68
N ALA A 64 7.66 -3.68 -0.73
CA ALA A 64 7.08 -2.38 -1.04
C ALA A 64 6.28 -1.93 0.18
N ILE A 65 6.38 -0.65 0.49
CA ILE A 65 5.72 -0.04 1.65
C ILE A 65 4.84 1.10 1.15
N VAL A 66 3.62 1.18 1.66
CA VAL A 66 2.74 2.32 1.42
C VAL A 66 2.40 2.96 2.76
N GLY A 67 2.37 4.29 2.80
CA GLY A 67 2.12 4.98 4.06
C GLY A 67 1.85 6.46 3.89
N THR A 68 1.70 7.12 5.03
CA THR A 68 1.47 8.56 5.10
C THR A 68 2.30 9.15 6.23
N ASN A 69 2.73 10.41 6.04
CA ASN A 69 3.40 11.18 7.10
C ASN A 69 2.44 12.16 7.80
N VAL A 70 1.17 12.13 7.47
CA VAL A 70 0.17 12.98 8.14
C VAL A 70 -0.18 12.37 9.49
N GLU A 71 -0.03 13.15 10.55
CA GLU A 71 -0.19 12.69 11.93
C GLU A 71 -1.56 12.09 12.21
N TYR A 72 -2.62 12.72 11.76
CA TYR A 72 -3.95 12.22 12.02
C TYR A 72 -4.30 10.95 11.23
N GLY A 73 -3.44 10.58 10.27
CA GLY A 73 -3.61 9.32 9.52
C GLY A 73 -3.64 8.09 10.41
N VAL A 74 -2.83 8.09 11.48
CA VAL A 74 -2.83 7.01 12.48
C VAL A 74 -4.21 6.86 13.10
N TYR A 75 -4.82 7.97 13.48
CA TYR A 75 -6.12 7.97 14.15
C TYR A 75 -7.24 7.53 13.20
N VAL A 76 -7.15 7.91 11.93
CA VAL A 76 -8.11 7.43 10.93
C VAL A 76 -7.97 5.92 10.75
N GLU A 77 -6.74 5.45 10.60
CA GLU A 77 -6.45 4.03 10.38
C GLU A 77 -6.89 3.16 11.56
N MET A 78 -6.51 3.57 12.77
CA MET A 78 -6.66 2.75 13.98
C MET A 78 -7.92 3.08 14.77
N GLY A 79 -8.49 4.26 14.57
CA GLY A 79 -9.58 4.74 15.40
C GLY A 79 -9.11 5.28 16.74
N THR A 80 -10.02 5.90 17.45
CA THR A 80 -9.83 6.38 18.83
C THR A 80 -11.07 6.02 19.63
N TYR A 81 -11.06 6.32 20.94
CA TYR A 81 -12.24 6.08 21.76
C TYR A 81 -13.46 6.92 21.33
N LYS A 82 -13.22 7.98 20.55
CA LYS A 82 -14.29 8.86 20.03
C LYS A 82 -14.59 8.63 18.56
N MET A 83 -13.74 7.88 17.85
CA MET A 83 -13.84 7.75 16.41
C MET A 83 -13.60 6.30 16.02
N ALA A 84 -14.52 5.74 15.24
CA ALA A 84 -14.37 4.39 14.71
C ALA A 84 -13.18 4.31 13.77
N SER A 85 -12.50 3.17 13.77
CA SER A 85 -11.42 2.88 12.84
C SER A 85 -11.93 2.90 11.40
N ARG A 86 -11.15 3.53 10.52
CA ARG A 86 -11.37 3.52 9.07
C ARG A 86 -10.05 3.12 8.43
N PRO A 87 -9.76 1.81 8.33
CA PRO A 87 -8.43 1.32 8.01
C PRO A 87 -8.13 1.38 6.51
N PHE A 88 -7.89 2.57 6.00
CA PHE A 88 -7.67 2.81 4.58
C PHE A 88 -6.39 2.12 4.06
N LEU A 89 -5.33 2.06 4.87
CA LEU A 89 -4.11 1.37 4.46
C LEU A 89 -4.28 -0.15 4.46
N ARG A 90 -4.90 -0.68 5.51
CA ARG A 90 -5.17 -2.12 5.57
C ARG A 90 -6.11 -2.53 4.45
N ASN A 91 -7.15 -1.77 4.21
CA ASN A 91 -8.10 -2.05 3.12
C ASN A 91 -7.42 -1.97 1.75
N ALA A 92 -6.48 -1.03 1.58
CA ALA A 92 -5.73 -0.90 0.33
C ALA A 92 -4.93 -2.17 0.02
N ILE A 93 -4.53 -2.91 1.04
CA ILE A 93 -3.77 -4.14 0.88
C ILE A 93 -4.70 -5.34 0.78
N GLU A 94 -5.62 -5.49 1.73
CA GLU A 94 -6.42 -6.70 1.87
C GLU A 94 -7.55 -6.81 0.84
N ASN A 95 -8.10 -5.69 0.41
CA ASN A 95 -9.24 -5.69 -0.50
C ASN A 95 -8.86 -5.76 -1.98
N TYR A 96 -7.57 -5.75 -2.29
CA TYR A 96 -7.06 -5.69 -3.68
C TYR A 96 -6.06 -6.80 -3.98
N THR A 97 -6.14 -7.91 -3.26
CA THR A 97 -5.17 -9.01 -3.40
C THR A 97 -5.12 -9.58 -4.81
N ASP A 98 -6.25 -9.63 -5.51
CA ASP A 98 -6.27 -10.13 -6.89
C ASP A 98 -5.48 -9.24 -7.84
N ASP A 99 -5.53 -7.93 -7.62
CA ASP A 99 -4.76 -6.98 -8.42
C ASP A 99 -3.26 -7.17 -8.20
N TYR A 100 -2.86 -7.35 -6.95
CA TYR A 100 -1.45 -7.59 -6.62
C TYR A 100 -0.95 -8.91 -7.19
N LYS A 101 -1.77 -9.95 -7.15
CA LYS A 101 -1.44 -11.25 -7.76
C LYS A 101 -1.19 -11.10 -9.26
N ARG A 102 -2.05 -10.36 -9.95
CA ARG A 102 -1.89 -10.13 -11.39
C ARG A 102 -0.60 -9.39 -11.71
N ILE A 103 -0.23 -8.41 -10.89
CA ILE A 103 1.01 -7.66 -11.07
C ILE A 103 2.20 -8.60 -10.93
N VAL A 104 2.21 -9.44 -9.92
CA VAL A 104 3.30 -10.40 -9.70
C VAL A 104 3.37 -11.39 -10.86
N GLU A 105 2.26 -11.96 -11.25
CA GLU A 105 2.19 -12.93 -12.35
C GLU A 105 2.68 -12.33 -13.66
N ALA A 106 2.22 -11.12 -13.98
CA ALA A 106 2.65 -10.42 -15.19
C ALA A 106 4.16 -10.11 -15.17
N GLY A 107 4.68 -9.75 -14.01
CA GLY A 107 6.10 -9.42 -13.87
C GLY A 107 7.02 -10.63 -13.97
N LEU A 108 6.51 -11.83 -13.73
CA LEU A 108 7.30 -13.06 -13.78
C LEU A 108 7.28 -13.74 -15.15
N GLN A 109 6.49 -13.24 -16.08
CA GLN A 109 6.43 -13.79 -17.43
C GLN A 109 7.57 -13.34 -18.34
#